data_a5c4bf5360d1d83250c2a5f8a21855eb
#
_entry.id   a5c4bf5360d1d83250c2a5f8a21855eb
#
_cell.length_a   1.000
_cell.length_b   1.000
_cell.length_c   1.000
_cell.angle_alpha   90.00
_cell.angle_beta   90.00
_cell.angle_gamma   90.00
#
_symmetry.space_group_name_H-M   'P 1'
#
loop_
_entity.id
_entity.type
_entity.pdbx_description
1 polymer ?
#
loop_
_entity_poly.entity_id
_entity_poly.type
_entity_poly.pdbx_seq_one_letter_code
_entity_poly.pdbx_strand_id
1 'polypeptide(L)'
;MSSDLILMLENVSKEYPCSSTRREMFCNLLFPYRFKNRRYTAVHPLSLQVRRGECLGIMGVNGSGKSTLLQMIAGTVHPTSGQIWADGKIASLLELGSWINATETGRENIYTAGCIRGLTKKQIDEQLAEIIEFSEIGEFIDQPVSTYSTGMVMRLAFSACIKLETDILLLDEVFAVGDARFAQKCIAFLRGYIRSRTVLLVSHDVNIITMLCSRAILMDHGHLIADGSPRVISERYLELCYGEKQNVEVHGTENADIPEDCRPGQELILQPFNADGRAFGEGGAVIESVEFLTGDGAPLQTVRGGESVRLAIRARALRPLTLPAIGFIVHAPDGQNLFGDTGAPDSIPQLSEDGVMETVFNFVLPRLANGTYSIGIAVSTGKLDEHRIQIWNHNALQFQVQSGLPLQGVLIGLPMRSITIRECK
;
A
#
# COMPACT_ATOMS: atom_id res chain seq x y z
N MET A 1 22.16 11.82 21.77
CA MET A 1 21.19 11.30 20.77
C MET A 1 21.09 9.80 20.95
N SER A 2 19.91 9.22 20.96
CA SER A 2 19.75 7.75 21.09
C SER A 2 20.45 7.08 19.91
N SER A 3 21.28 6.08 20.18
CA SER A 3 22.07 5.31 19.18
C SER A 3 21.22 4.54 18.16
N ASP A 4 19.90 4.69 18.24
CA ASP A 4 18.89 3.93 17.47
C ASP A 4 18.27 4.76 16.33
N LEU A 5 18.44 6.08 16.32
CA LEU A 5 17.90 6.95 15.26
C LEU A 5 18.86 7.02 14.08
N ILE A 6 18.31 6.88 12.85
CA ILE A 6 19.06 7.00 11.61
C ILE A 6 18.63 8.21 10.78
N LEU A 7 17.38 8.66 10.93
CA LEU A 7 16.85 9.82 10.21
C LEU A 7 15.94 10.64 11.15
N MET A 8 16.13 11.95 11.15
CA MET A 8 15.34 12.89 11.93
C MET A 8 15.02 14.13 11.10
N LEU A 9 13.75 14.46 11.03
CA LEU A 9 13.23 15.69 10.44
C LEU A 9 12.67 16.56 11.57
N GLU A 10 13.05 17.82 11.62
CA GLU A 10 12.58 18.78 12.61
C GLU A 10 11.94 19.98 11.93
N ASN A 11 10.61 20.10 12.07
CA ASN A 11 9.80 21.20 11.50
C ASN A 11 10.11 21.49 10.03
N VAL A 12 10.28 20.42 9.24
CA VAL A 12 10.67 20.51 7.83
C VAL A 12 9.48 20.92 6.98
N SER A 13 9.64 21.96 6.16
CA SER A 13 8.64 22.40 5.20
C SER A 13 9.24 22.69 3.82
N LYS A 14 8.36 22.65 2.79
CA LYS A 14 8.75 23.02 1.43
C LYS A 14 7.71 23.89 0.76
N GLU A 15 8.14 25.05 0.33
CA GLU A 15 7.37 25.97 -0.48
C GLU A 15 8.03 26.18 -1.84
N TYR A 16 7.20 26.20 -2.88
CA TYR A 16 7.64 26.54 -4.24
C TYR A 16 7.04 27.89 -4.66
N PRO A 17 7.80 28.74 -5.34
CA PRO A 17 7.24 29.97 -5.90
C PRO A 17 6.29 29.64 -7.05
N CYS A 18 5.06 30.12 -6.97
CA CYS A 18 4.07 30.04 -8.04
C CYS A 18 4.09 31.33 -8.85
N SER A 19 4.72 31.32 -10.01
CA SER A 19 4.57 32.38 -11.00
C SER A 19 3.70 31.88 -12.15
N SER A 20 2.58 32.53 -12.40
CA SER A 20 1.60 32.07 -13.39
C SER A 20 1.98 32.41 -14.83
N THR A 21 2.92 33.35 -15.04
CA THR A 21 3.35 33.77 -16.38
C THR A 21 4.84 34.07 -16.45
N ARG A 22 5.44 33.88 -17.66
CA ARG A 22 6.85 34.25 -17.92
C ARG A 22 7.15 35.73 -17.62
N ARG A 23 6.15 36.62 -17.79
CA ARG A 23 6.26 38.06 -17.46
C ARG A 23 6.36 38.28 -15.95
N GLU A 24 5.58 37.56 -15.14
CA GLU A 24 5.66 37.62 -13.69
C GLU A 24 7.01 37.11 -13.18
N MET A 25 7.54 36.04 -13.80
CA MET A 25 8.85 35.49 -13.48
C MET A 25 9.98 36.54 -13.75
N PHE A 26 9.90 37.28 -14.84
CA PHE A 26 10.84 38.33 -15.20
C PHE A 26 10.69 39.57 -14.29
N CYS A 27 9.44 39.96 -13.98
CA CYS A 27 9.17 41.05 -13.06
C CYS A 27 9.59 40.73 -11.63
N ASN A 28 9.43 39.50 -11.18
CA ASN A 28 9.89 39.05 -9.86
C ASN A 28 11.43 39.02 -9.76
N LEU A 29 12.14 38.72 -10.85
CA LEU A 29 13.59 38.74 -10.89
C LEU A 29 14.14 40.18 -10.77
N LEU A 30 13.45 41.16 -11.40
CA LEU A 30 13.86 42.56 -11.41
C LEU A 30 13.38 43.36 -10.19
N PHE A 31 12.23 43.03 -9.63
CA PHE A 31 11.58 43.75 -8.52
C PHE A 31 11.03 42.79 -7.44
N PRO A 32 11.89 42.07 -6.70
CA PRO A 32 11.48 41.01 -5.77
C PRO A 32 10.61 41.50 -4.61
N TYR A 33 10.58 42.81 -4.32
CA TYR A 33 9.79 43.39 -3.22
C TYR A 33 8.40 43.93 -3.64
N ARG A 34 8.07 43.95 -4.92
CA ARG A 34 6.87 44.65 -5.43
C ARG A 34 5.71 43.71 -5.75
N PHE A 35 5.99 42.43 -5.96
CA PHE A 35 4.99 41.41 -6.27
C PHE A 35 4.89 40.42 -5.13
N LYS A 36 3.67 40.23 -4.62
CA LYS A 36 3.35 39.23 -3.62
C LYS A 36 3.46 37.86 -4.30
N ASN A 37 4.63 37.22 -4.23
CA ASN A 37 4.84 35.90 -4.79
C ASN A 37 3.84 34.92 -4.13
N ARG A 38 2.88 34.43 -4.91
CA ARG A 38 2.09 33.29 -4.49
C ARG A 38 3.04 32.11 -4.30
N ARG A 39 3.04 31.53 -3.13
CA ARG A 39 3.82 30.31 -2.82
C ARG A 39 2.84 29.15 -2.70
N TYR A 40 3.24 28.03 -3.25
CA TYR A 40 2.56 26.76 -3.05
C TYR A 40 3.32 25.97 -2.01
N THR A 41 2.67 25.61 -0.91
CA THR A 41 3.27 24.79 0.14
C THR A 41 3.05 23.32 -0.23
N ALA A 42 4.12 22.66 -0.69
CA ALA A 42 4.09 21.26 -1.07
C ALA A 42 4.19 20.35 0.15
N VAL A 43 4.90 20.80 1.21
CA VAL A 43 5.00 20.11 2.49
C VAL A 43 4.91 21.14 3.59
N HIS A 44 3.89 21.01 4.44
CA HIS A 44 3.71 21.82 5.64
C HIS A 44 4.69 21.38 6.74
N PRO A 45 5.01 22.25 7.73
CA PRO A 45 5.95 21.90 8.79
C PRO A 45 5.60 20.57 9.43
N LEU A 46 6.50 19.59 9.32
CA LEU A 46 6.37 18.28 9.92
C LEU A 46 7.67 17.84 10.61
N SER A 47 7.53 17.00 11.62
CA SER A 47 8.65 16.35 12.30
C SER A 47 8.44 14.84 12.23
N LEU A 48 9.52 14.12 11.95
CA LEU A 48 9.49 12.67 11.76
C LEU A 48 10.81 12.06 12.24
N GLN A 49 10.73 10.93 12.90
CA GLN A 49 11.90 10.16 13.33
C GLN A 49 11.81 8.75 12.78
N VAL A 50 12.93 8.23 12.27
CA VAL A 50 13.03 6.86 11.75
C VAL A 50 14.20 6.15 12.44
N ARG A 51 13.95 4.92 12.89
CA ARG A 51 14.94 4.10 13.58
C ARG A 51 15.74 3.25 12.60
N ARG A 52 16.91 2.80 13.03
CA ARG A 52 17.72 1.84 12.27
C ARG A 52 16.95 0.52 12.10
N GLY A 53 16.97 -0.02 10.88
CA GLY A 53 16.26 -1.26 10.56
C GLY A 53 14.73 -1.12 10.49
N GLU A 54 14.20 0.10 10.52
CA GLU A 54 12.78 0.36 10.34
C GLU A 54 12.42 0.40 8.84
N CYS A 55 11.31 -0.24 8.47
CA CYS A 55 10.67 -0.03 7.18
C CYS A 55 9.47 0.88 7.37
N LEU A 56 9.60 2.15 6.94
CA LEU A 56 8.56 3.16 7.03
C LEU A 56 7.81 3.28 5.71
N GLY A 57 6.50 2.99 5.72
CA GLY A 57 5.59 3.23 4.62
C GLY A 57 5.13 4.69 4.56
N ILE A 58 5.05 5.27 3.37
CA ILE A 58 4.51 6.62 3.15
C ILE A 58 3.36 6.52 2.18
N MET A 59 2.15 6.78 2.66
CA MET A 59 0.91 6.72 1.89
C MET A 59 0.31 8.11 1.69
N GLY A 60 -0.58 8.25 0.72
CA GLY A 60 -1.31 9.50 0.44
C GLY A 60 -1.70 9.61 -1.03
N VAL A 61 -2.72 10.42 -1.33
CA VAL A 61 -3.19 10.68 -2.69
C VAL A 61 -2.15 11.39 -3.55
N ASN A 62 -2.35 11.40 -4.86
CA ASN A 62 -1.48 12.14 -5.76
C ASN A 62 -1.48 13.64 -5.40
N GLY A 63 -0.29 14.25 -5.37
CA GLY A 63 -0.13 15.64 -4.95
C GLY A 63 -0.09 15.88 -3.44
N SER A 64 -0.14 14.84 -2.60
CA SER A 64 -0.05 15.00 -1.13
C SER A 64 1.33 15.36 -0.58
N GLY A 65 2.37 15.47 -1.43
CA GLY A 65 3.71 15.89 -1.02
C GLY A 65 4.72 14.77 -0.77
N LYS A 66 4.36 13.50 -0.97
CA LYS A 66 5.23 12.32 -0.72
C LYS A 66 6.58 12.38 -1.43
N SER A 67 6.56 12.57 -2.75
CA SER A 67 7.80 12.64 -3.55
C SER A 67 8.65 13.84 -3.17
N THR A 68 8.02 14.99 -2.82
CA THR A 68 8.76 16.17 -2.31
C THR A 68 9.44 15.87 -0.96
N LEU A 69 8.75 15.16 -0.06
CA LEU A 69 9.31 14.72 1.23
C LEU A 69 10.52 13.81 1.00
N LEU A 70 10.39 12.80 0.12
CA LEU A 70 11.50 11.91 -0.20
C LEU A 70 12.66 12.63 -0.87
N GLN A 71 12.41 13.59 -1.78
CA GLN A 71 13.45 14.42 -2.41
C GLN A 71 14.20 15.27 -1.38
N MET A 72 13.50 15.80 -0.36
CA MET A 72 14.17 16.52 0.73
C MET A 72 15.03 15.57 1.57
N ILE A 73 14.58 14.36 1.85
CA ILE A 73 15.35 13.35 2.58
C ILE A 73 16.56 12.88 1.75
N ALA A 74 16.40 12.71 0.44
CA ALA A 74 17.49 12.37 -0.49
C ALA A 74 18.52 13.51 -0.66
N GLY A 75 18.19 14.74 -0.22
CA GLY A 75 19.06 15.90 -0.37
C GLY A 75 19.05 16.54 -1.76
N THR A 76 18.19 16.07 -2.69
CA THR A 76 18.05 16.63 -4.04
C THR A 76 17.28 17.95 -4.02
N VAL A 77 16.42 18.14 -3.01
CA VAL A 77 15.67 19.37 -2.76
C VAL A 77 15.93 19.85 -1.34
N HIS A 78 16.39 21.10 -1.20
CA HIS A 78 16.55 21.69 0.14
C HIS A 78 15.20 22.10 0.74
N PRO A 79 14.97 21.85 2.04
CA PRO A 79 13.79 22.34 2.74
C PRO A 79 13.75 23.88 2.76
N THR A 80 12.56 24.46 2.79
CA THR A 80 12.38 25.92 2.95
C THR A 80 12.56 26.33 4.42
N SER A 81 12.15 25.47 5.35
CA SER A 81 12.40 25.63 6.79
C SER A 81 12.64 24.27 7.44
N GLY A 82 13.17 24.28 8.65
CA GLY A 82 13.50 23.09 9.42
C GLY A 82 14.84 22.48 9.03
N GLN A 83 15.15 21.32 9.63
CA GLN A 83 16.41 20.61 9.43
C GLN A 83 16.14 19.11 9.23
N ILE A 84 16.99 18.50 8.40
CA ILE A 84 17.01 17.04 8.18
C ILE A 84 18.38 16.56 8.59
N TRP A 85 18.41 15.60 9.49
CA TRP A 85 19.62 14.90 9.89
C TRP A 85 19.49 13.41 9.53
N ALA A 86 20.54 12.86 8.91
CA ALA A 86 20.64 11.46 8.57
C ALA A 86 22.02 10.91 8.93
N ASP A 87 22.08 9.72 9.52
CA ASP A 87 23.30 9.03 9.88
C ASP A 87 23.51 7.82 8.97
N GLY A 88 24.23 8.03 7.87
CA GLY A 88 24.53 6.99 6.90
C GLY A 88 24.34 7.41 5.45
N LYS A 89 24.62 6.46 4.55
CA LYS A 89 24.51 6.65 3.10
C LYS A 89 23.05 6.43 2.65
N ILE A 90 22.50 7.43 1.96
CA ILE A 90 21.16 7.37 1.40
C ILE A 90 21.24 6.95 -0.08
N ALA A 91 20.47 5.94 -0.46
CA ALA A 91 20.22 5.63 -1.86
C ALA A 91 18.75 5.88 -2.19
N SER A 92 18.51 6.51 -3.33
CA SER A 92 17.17 6.85 -3.79
C SER A 92 16.91 6.28 -5.18
N LEU A 93 15.75 5.67 -5.36
CA LEU A 93 15.20 5.31 -6.67
C LEU A 93 14.23 6.36 -7.22
N LEU A 94 14.12 7.51 -6.57
CA LEU A 94 13.27 8.64 -6.99
C LEU A 94 13.57 9.16 -8.40
N GLU A 95 14.82 9.05 -8.79
CA GLU A 95 15.30 9.52 -10.09
C GLU A 95 15.84 8.36 -10.91
N LEU A 96 14.99 7.35 -11.13
CA LEU A 96 15.28 6.25 -12.03
C LEU A 96 15.67 6.80 -13.41
N GLY A 97 16.97 6.93 -13.65
CA GLY A 97 17.50 7.42 -14.91
C GLY A 97 18.31 8.71 -14.83
N SER A 98 18.26 9.52 -13.78
CA SER A 98 19.03 10.78 -13.70
C SER A 98 20.54 10.55 -13.69
N TRP A 99 21.00 9.42 -13.15
CA TRP A 99 22.40 9.01 -13.14
C TRP A 99 22.76 8.07 -14.30
N ILE A 100 21.76 7.59 -15.05
CA ILE A 100 21.97 6.68 -16.17
C ILE A 100 22.35 7.48 -17.43
N ASN A 101 23.56 7.25 -17.90
CA ASN A 101 24.02 7.78 -19.18
C ASN A 101 23.69 6.78 -20.31
N ALA A 102 22.77 7.17 -21.18
CA ALA A 102 22.31 6.31 -22.28
C ALA A 102 23.42 5.94 -23.27
N THR A 103 24.51 6.72 -23.37
CA THR A 103 25.63 6.45 -24.25
C THR A 103 26.66 5.48 -23.68
N GLU A 104 26.63 5.26 -22.37
CA GLU A 104 27.49 4.31 -21.67
C GLU A 104 26.85 2.92 -21.62
N THR A 105 27.67 1.88 -21.42
CA THR A 105 27.21 0.53 -21.19
C THR A 105 26.54 0.39 -19.83
N GLY A 106 25.75 -0.68 -19.66
CA GLY A 106 25.16 -0.97 -18.35
C GLY A 106 26.22 -1.14 -17.26
N ARG A 107 27.36 -1.74 -17.58
CA ARG A 107 28.49 -1.92 -16.67
C ARG A 107 29.09 -0.58 -16.25
N GLU A 108 29.36 0.32 -17.18
CA GLU A 108 29.89 1.67 -16.90
C GLU A 108 28.91 2.47 -16.04
N ASN A 109 27.62 2.37 -16.30
CA ASN A 109 26.60 2.99 -15.47
C ASN A 109 26.59 2.45 -14.03
N ILE A 110 26.85 1.15 -13.78
CA ILE A 110 26.99 0.62 -12.42
C ILE A 110 28.19 1.28 -11.70
N TYR A 111 29.34 1.45 -12.39
CA TYR A 111 30.48 2.17 -11.82
C TYR A 111 30.14 3.62 -11.50
N THR A 112 29.47 4.31 -12.43
CA THR A 112 29.01 5.69 -12.22
C THR A 112 28.10 5.79 -10.99
N ALA A 113 27.14 4.87 -10.84
CA ALA A 113 26.27 4.81 -9.66
C ALA A 113 27.04 4.59 -8.36
N GLY A 114 28.04 3.72 -8.36
CA GLY A 114 28.89 3.46 -7.21
C GLY A 114 29.77 4.65 -6.84
N CYS A 115 30.38 5.30 -7.85
CA CYS A 115 31.20 6.49 -7.65
C CYS A 115 30.41 7.67 -7.06
N ILE A 116 29.18 7.90 -7.53
CA ILE A 116 28.28 8.94 -6.98
C ILE A 116 28.02 8.71 -5.49
N ARG A 117 27.97 7.44 -5.04
CA ARG A 117 27.79 7.05 -3.64
C ARG A 117 29.09 7.02 -2.84
N GLY A 118 30.22 7.43 -3.43
CA GLY A 118 31.53 7.45 -2.78
C GLY A 118 32.17 6.08 -2.58
N LEU A 119 31.75 5.06 -3.35
CA LEU A 119 32.38 3.74 -3.31
C LEU A 119 33.67 3.74 -4.13
N THR A 120 34.66 3.00 -3.65
CA THR A 120 35.89 2.73 -4.40
C THR A 120 35.64 1.70 -5.49
N LYS A 121 36.46 1.73 -6.55
CA LYS A 121 36.36 0.75 -7.64
C LYS A 121 36.36 -0.69 -7.13
N LYS A 122 37.21 -1.00 -6.15
CA LYS A 122 37.31 -2.34 -5.53
C LYS A 122 35.97 -2.77 -4.90
N GLN A 123 35.33 -1.85 -4.16
CA GLN A 123 34.03 -2.13 -3.53
C GLN A 123 32.90 -2.37 -4.57
N ILE A 124 32.98 -1.66 -5.71
CA ILE A 124 32.05 -1.86 -6.81
C ILE A 124 32.31 -3.20 -7.50
N ASP A 125 33.59 -3.54 -7.75
CA ASP A 125 34.00 -4.82 -8.37
C ASP A 125 33.52 -6.02 -7.54
N GLU A 126 33.55 -5.95 -6.21
CA GLU A 126 33.09 -6.97 -5.30
C GLU A 126 31.57 -7.25 -5.42
N GLN A 127 30.76 -6.26 -5.81
CA GLN A 127 29.32 -6.35 -5.91
C GLN A 127 28.82 -6.49 -7.36
N LEU A 128 29.68 -6.24 -8.33
CA LEU A 128 29.34 -6.13 -9.75
C LEU A 128 28.66 -7.41 -10.30
N ALA A 129 29.20 -8.57 -9.95
CA ALA A 129 28.66 -9.85 -10.41
C ALA A 129 27.23 -10.08 -9.91
N GLU A 130 26.97 -9.76 -8.62
CA GLU A 130 25.63 -9.90 -8.04
C GLU A 130 24.63 -8.89 -8.62
N ILE A 131 25.07 -7.66 -8.96
CA ILE A 131 24.23 -6.66 -9.62
C ILE A 131 23.80 -7.14 -10.99
N ILE A 132 24.75 -7.65 -11.78
CA ILE A 132 24.49 -8.17 -13.13
C ILE A 132 23.54 -9.36 -13.10
N GLU A 133 23.79 -10.32 -12.20
CA GLU A 133 22.93 -11.50 -12.02
C GLU A 133 21.51 -11.12 -11.57
N PHE A 134 21.41 -10.20 -10.62
CA PHE A 134 20.10 -9.75 -10.12
C PHE A 134 19.29 -9.02 -11.19
N SER A 135 19.95 -8.22 -12.03
CA SER A 135 19.30 -7.43 -13.08
C SER A 135 18.70 -8.27 -14.22
N GLU A 136 19.18 -9.50 -14.40
CA GLU A 136 18.77 -10.42 -15.50
C GLU A 136 18.90 -9.79 -16.90
N ILE A 137 19.85 -8.86 -17.09
CA ILE A 137 20.09 -8.18 -18.36
C ILE A 137 20.95 -9.06 -19.29
N GLY A 138 21.76 -9.96 -18.71
CA GLY A 138 22.60 -10.90 -19.44
C GLY A 138 23.68 -10.19 -20.26
N GLU A 139 23.84 -10.61 -21.52
CA GLU A 139 24.89 -10.09 -22.41
C GLU A 139 24.72 -8.61 -22.80
N PHE A 140 23.52 -8.04 -22.60
CA PHE A 140 23.29 -6.62 -22.85
C PHE A 140 24.05 -5.71 -21.89
N ILE A 141 24.59 -6.24 -20.79
CA ILE A 141 25.31 -5.41 -19.77
C ILE A 141 26.50 -4.63 -20.39
N ASP A 142 27.12 -5.15 -21.43
CA ASP A 142 28.23 -4.55 -22.15
C ASP A 142 27.80 -3.77 -23.40
N GLN A 143 26.48 -3.60 -23.61
CA GLN A 143 25.91 -2.77 -24.67
C GLN A 143 25.52 -1.38 -24.13
N PRO A 144 25.50 -0.32 -24.98
CA PRO A 144 25.01 0.99 -24.59
C PRO A 144 23.57 0.92 -24.07
N VAL A 145 23.28 1.64 -22.98
CA VAL A 145 21.92 1.65 -22.38
C VAL A 145 20.87 2.22 -23.33
N SER A 146 21.25 3.02 -24.31
CA SER A 146 20.35 3.48 -25.39
C SER A 146 19.70 2.35 -26.19
N THR A 147 20.25 1.13 -26.14
CA THR A 147 19.69 -0.07 -26.79
C THR A 147 18.74 -0.85 -25.91
N TYR A 148 18.61 -0.46 -24.63
CA TYR A 148 17.79 -1.19 -23.64
C TYR A 148 16.30 -0.83 -23.78
N SER A 149 15.44 -1.81 -23.48
CA SER A 149 14.04 -1.52 -23.22
C SER A 149 13.90 -0.76 -21.88
N THR A 150 12.79 -0.04 -21.71
CA THR A 150 12.49 0.65 -20.44
C THR A 150 12.57 -0.31 -19.24
N GLY A 151 12.08 -1.55 -19.42
CA GLY A 151 12.16 -2.58 -18.38
C GLY A 151 13.61 -2.97 -18.03
N MET A 152 14.51 -3.08 -19.02
CA MET A 152 15.93 -3.37 -18.77
C MET A 152 16.62 -2.22 -18.03
N VAL A 153 16.35 -0.97 -18.42
CA VAL A 153 16.87 0.21 -17.72
C VAL A 153 16.47 0.20 -16.24
N MET A 154 15.21 -0.10 -15.98
CA MET A 154 14.66 -0.17 -14.63
C MET A 154 15.25 -1.32 -13.81
N ARG A 155 15.44 -2.51 -14.42
CA ARG A 155 16.10 -3.63 -13.77
C ARG A 155 17.54 -3.31 -13.40
N LEU A 156 18.30 -2.65 -14.30
CA LEU A 156 19.65 -2.19 -14.02
C LEU A 156 19.69 -1.20 -12.85
N ALA A 157 18.84 -0.16 -12.92
CA ALA A 157 18.78 0.89 -11.91
C ALA A 157 18.41 0.34 -10.53
N PHE A 158 17.38 -0.49 -10.45
CA PHE A 158 16.97 -1.13 -9.22
C PHE A 158 18.08 -2.02 -8.64
N SER A 159 18.69 -2.89 -9.47
CA SER A 159 19.75 -3.82 -9.04
C SER A 159 20.96 -3.07 -8.49
N ALA A 160 21.41 -2.02 -9.18
CA ALA A 160 22.51 -1.17 -8.72
C ALA A 160 22.14 -0.43 -7.41
N CYS A 161 20.87 -0.01 -7.28
CA CYS A 161 20.43 0.71 -6.08
C CYS A 161 20.43 -0.16 -4.82
N ILE A 162 19.93 -1.39 -4.92
CA ILE A 162 19.76 -2.27 -3.75
C ILE A 162 21.01 -3.06 -3.38
N LYS A 163 21.92 -3.28 -4.33
CA LYS A 163 23.13 -4.08 -4.11
C LYS A 163 24.33 -3.25 -3.69
N LEU A 164 24.43 -2.00 -4.15
CA LEU A 164 25.45 -1.09 -3.67
C LEU A 164 25.16 -0.68 -2.23
N GLU A 165 26.20 -0.72 -1.37
CA GLU A 165 26.08 -0.46 0.06
C GLU A 165 25.36 0.85 0.39
N THR A 166 24.26 0.75 1.15
CA THR A 166 23.47 1.87 1.63
C THR A 166 22.93 1.59 3.03
N ASP A 167 22.75 2.64 3.82
CA ASP A 167 22.18 2.57 5.17
C ASP A 167 20.68 2.85 5.15
N ILE A 168 20.26 3.77 4.27
CA ILE A 168 18.87 4.19 4.07
C ILE A 168 18.52 4.05 2.59
N LEU A 169 17.48 3.28 2.29
CA LEU A 169 16.96 3.08 0.94
C LEU A 169 15.62 3.80 0.76
N LEU A 170 15.53 4.69 -0.21
CA LEU A 170 14.29 5.40 -0.57
C LEU A 170 13.70 4.80 -1.83
N LEU A 171 12.46 4.32 -1.75
CA LEU A 171 11.71 3.70 -2.84
C LEU A 171 10.42 4.48 -3.10
N ASP A 172 10.22 4.98 -4.32
CA ASP A 172 9.00 5.67 -4.74
C ASP A 172 8.32 4.90 -5.88
N GLU A 173 7.18 4.28 -5.58
CA GLU A 173 6.31 3.55 -6.53
C GLU A 173 7.03 2.52 -7.43
N VAL A 174 8.13 1.96 -6.96
CA VAL A 174 9.07 1.15 -7.76
C VAL A 174 8.51 -0.20 -8.21
N PHE A 175 7.44 -0.70 -7.60
CA PHE A 175 6.88 -2.03 -7.92
C PHE A 175 5.98 -2.04 -9.15
N ALA A 176 5.62 -0.87 -9.69
CA ALA A 176 4.91 -0.75 -10.97
C ALA A 176 5.83 -0.95 -12.19
N VAL A 177 7.13 -1.23 -11.96
CA VAL A 177 8.15 -1.24 -13.01
C VAL A 177 8.64 -2.66 -13.31
N GLY A 178 8.58 -3.04 -14.58
CA GLY A 178 9.04 -4.34 -15.07
C GLY A 178 7.90 -5.36 -15.22
N ASP A 179 8.26 -6.63 -15.43
CA ASP A 179 7.30 -7.72 -15.44
C ASP A 179 7.00 -8.23 -14.02
N ALA A 180 5.88 -8.95 -13.89
CA ALA A 180 5.42 -9.50 -12.61
C ALA A 180 6.47 -10.41 -11.93
N ARG A 181 7.31 -11.10 -12.70
CA ARG A 181 8.36 -11.98 -12.18
C ARG A 181 9.46 -11.18 -11.51
N PHE A 182 9.93 -10.10 -12.15
CA PHE A 182 10.96 -9.22 -11.58
C PHE A 182 10.44 -8.47 -10.34
N ALA A 183 9.17 -8.00 -10.37
CA ALA A 183 8.53 -7.39 -9.21
C ALA A 183 8.49 -8.34 -7.99
N GLN A 184 8.11 -9.62 -8.19
CA GLN A 184 8.15 -10.63 -7.13
C GLN A 184 9.58 -10.87 -6.60
N LYS A 185 10.60 -10.90 -7.47
CA LYS A 185 12.00 -11.01 -7.09
C LYS A 185 12.45 -9.83 -6.23
N CYS A 186 12.05 -8.61 -6.60
CA CYS A 186 12.31 -7.39 -5.82
C CYS A 186 11.68 -7.45 -4.43
N ILE A 187 10.41 -7.86 -4.34
CA ILE A 187 9.70 -8.01 -3.06
C ILE A 187 10.39 -9.06 -2.17
N ALA A 188 10.72 -10.22 -2.75
CA ALA A 188 11.42 -11.28 -2.00
C ALA A 188 12.79 -10.81 -1.48
N PHE A 189 13.54 -10.06 -2.28
CA PHE A 189 14.80 -9.46 -1.84
C PHE A 189 14.59 -8.44 -0.73
N LEU A 190 13.63 -7.52 -0.88
CA LEU A 190 13.36 -6.48 0.12
C LEU A 190 12.94 -7.06 1.47
N ARG A 191 12.19 -8.16 1.52
CA ARG A 191 11.86 -8.86 2.77
C ARG A 191 13.11 -9.28 3.57
N GLY A 192 14.18 -9.67 2.88
CA GLY A 192 15.47 -9.95 3.52
C GLY A 192 16.22 -8.68 3.90
N TYR A 193 16.20 -7.68 3.02
CA TYR A 193 16.93 -6.43 3.16
C TYR A 193 16.44 -5.58 4.34
N ILE A 194 15.13 -5.49 4.56
CA ILE A 194 14.48 -4.72 5.65
C ILE A 194 14.91 -5.21 7.05
N ARG A 195 15.32 -6.47 7.17
CA ARG A 195 15.75 -7.02 8.48
C ARG A 195 17.06 -6.41 9.00
N SER A 196 17.85 -5.81 8.12
CA SER A 196 19.18 -5.30 8.45
C SER A 196 19.40 -3.85 8.05
N ARG A 197 18.50 -3.25 7.28
CA ARG A 197 18.65 -1.91 6.69
C ARG A 197 17.37 -1.10 6.85
N THR A 198 17.49 0.23 6.82
CA THR A 198 16.35 1.13 6.91
C THR A 198 15.79 1.41 5.51
N VAL A 199 14.47 1.33 5.36
CA VAL A 199 13.78 1.55 4.09
C VAL A 199 12.65 2.55 4.28
N LEU A 200 12.57 3.56 3.43
CA LEU A 200 11.39 4.42 3.28
C LEU A 200 10.73 4.05 1.96
N LEU A 201 9.49 3.61 2.04
CA LEU A 201 8.74 3.08 0.91
C LEU A 201 7.48 3.90 0.65
N VAL A 202 7.41 4.57 -0.49
CA VAL A 202 6.17 5.18 -0.99
C VAL A 202 5.46 4.17 -1.87
N SER A 203 4.22 3.89 -1.56
CA SER A 203 3.34 3.08 -2.40
C SER A 203 1.88 3.48 -2.18
N HIS A 204 1.10 3.36 -3.24
CA HIS A 204 -0.37 3.40 -3.20
C HIS A 204 -0.97 1.99 -3.03
N ASP A 205 -0.15 0.93 -3.13
CA ASP A 205 -0.59 -0.45 -2.91
C ASP A 205 -0.57 -0.80 -1.41
N VAL A 206 -1.78 -0.91 -0.86
CA VAL A 206 -2.03 -1.27 0.54
C VAL A 206 -1.35 -2.59 0.92
N ASN A 207 -1.35 -3.58 0.00
CA ASN A 207 -0.77 -4.89 0.27
C ASN A 207 0.75 -4.81 0.45
N ILE A 208 1.42 -4.01 -0.37
CA ILE A 208 2.86 -3.81 -0.28
C ILE A 208 3.24 -3.13 1.04
N ILE A 209 2.50 -2.08 1.43
CA ILE A 209 2.72 -1.38 2.69
C ILE A 209 2.51 -2.29 3.89
N THR A 210 1.39 -3.03 3.93
CA THR A 210 1.09 -3.93 5.05
C THR A 210 2.04 -5.12 5.14
N MET A 211 2.56 -5.58 3.99
CA MET A 211 3.46 -6.73 3.92
C MET A 211 4.92 -6.40 4.28
N LEU A 212 5.40 -5.21 3.94
CA LEU A 212 6.81 -4.85 4.06
C LEU A 212 7.10 -3.88 5.20
N CYS A 213 6.18 -2.99 5.54
CA CYS A 213 6.45 -1.92 6.48
C CYS A 213 6.13 -2.32 7.92
N SER A 214 6.94 -1.86 8.87
CA SER A 214 6.70 -2.01 10.32
C SER A 214 5.87 -0.85 10.88
N ARG A 215 5.91 0.30 10.21
CA ARG A 215 5.17 1.52 10.52
C ARG A 215 4.83 2.24 9.23
N ALA A 216 3.76 3.01 9.22
CA ALA A 216 3.39 3.82 8.08
C ALA A 216 2.93 5.22 8.51
N ILE A 217 3.04 6.17 7.59
CA ILE A 217 2.52 7.52 7.72
C ILE A 217 1.57 7.83 6.56
N LEU A 218 0.59 8.68 6.82
CA LEU A 218 -0.36 9.17 5.83
C LEU A 218 -0.16 10.67 5.63
N MET A 219 0.03 11.05 4.37
CA MET A 219 0.13 12.45 3.94
C MET A 219 -1.08 12.86 3.13
N ASP A 220 -1.61 14.06 3.42
CA ASP A 220 -2.66 14.70 2.64
C ASP A 220 -2.42 16.20 2.54
N HIS A 221 -2.56 16.76 1.32
CA HIS A 221 -2.35 18.19 1.04
C HIS A 221 -1.08 18.78 1.69
N GLY A 222 0.01 18.03 1.70
CA GLY A 222 1.29 18.44 2.30
C GLY A 222 1.39 18.27 3.82
N HIS A 223 0.34 17.81 4.48
CA HIS A 223 0.33 17.56 5.92
C HIS A 223 0.55 16.08 6.25
N LEU A 224 1.26 15.82 7.33
CA LEU A 224 1.29 14.52 7.98
C LEU A 224 0.03 14.38 8.83
N ILE A 225 -0.94 13.58 8.39
CA ILE A 225 -2.25 13.47 9.05
C ILE A 225 -2.38 12.25 9.97
N ALA A 226 -1.55 11.24 9.77
CA ALA A 226 -1.53 10.06 10.64
C ALA A 226 -0.17 9.36 10.61
N ASP A 227 0.15 8.69 11.73
CA ASP A 227 1.37 7.91 11.95
C ASP A 227 1.00 6.71 12.82
N GLY A 228 1.33 5.50 12.41
CA GLY A 228 0.94 4.30 13.15
C GLY A 228 1.21 2.98 12.43
N SER A 229 0.48 1.94 12.82
CA SER A 229 0.62 0.64 12.19
C SER A 229 0.20 0.68 10.70
N PRO A 230 0.84 -0.11 9.81
CA PRO A 230 0.52 -0.13 8.40
C PRO A 230 -0.95 -0.38 8.11
N ARG A 231 -1.60 -1.26 8.87
CA ARG A 231 -3.02 -1.57 8.75
C ARG A 231 -3.90 -0.34 8.99
N VAL A 232 -3.71 0.35 10.11
CA VAL A 232 -4.52 1.54 10.47
C VAL A 232 -4.33 2.67 9.46
N ILE A 233 -3.08 2.85 8.99
CA ILE A 233 -2.78 3.88 7.99
C ILE A 233 -3.37 3.53 6.64
N SER A 234 -3.35 2.26 6.24
CA SER A 234 -3.97 1.79 5.00
C SER A 234 -5.49 1.95 5.01
N GLU A 235 -6.16 1.65 6.13
CA GLU A 235 -7.59 1.88 6.30
C GLU A 235 -7.92 3.37 6.12
N ARG A 236 -7.19 4.27 6.80
CA ARG A 236 -7.37 5.73 6.66
C ARG A 236 -7.06 6.24 5.24
N TYR A 237 -6.07 5.65 4.57
CA TYR A 237 -5.77 5.99 3.18
C TYR A 237 -6.93 5.64 2.25
N LEU A 238 -7.55 4.47 2.44
CA LEU A 238 -8.72 4.06 1.66
C LEU A 238 -9.93 4.96 1.98
N GLU A 239 -10.15 5.33 3.24
CA GLU A 239 -11.14 6.32 3.63
C GLU A 239 -10.93 7.67 2.91
N LEU A 240 -9.67 8.11 2.79
CA LEU A 240 -9.33 9.36 2.09
C LEU A 240 -9.60 9.26 0.57
N CYS A 241 -9.32 8.09 -0.03
CA CYS A 241 -9.49 7.87 -1.46
C CYS A 241 -10.96 7.72 -1.88
N TYR A 242 -11.78 7.09 -1.03
CA TYR A 242 -13.15 6.67 -1.36
C TYR A 242 -14.22 7.33 -0.49
N GLY A 243 -13.83 8.03 0.58
CA GLY A 243 -14.73 8.75 1.48
C GLY A 243 -15.04 10.14 0.96
N GLU A 244 -16.08 10.33 0.13
CA GLU A 244 -16.70 11.63 0.01
C GLU A 244 -17.45 11.95 1.31
N LYS A 245 -17.13 13.11 1.86
CA LYS A 245 -17.64 13.76 3.07
C LYS A 245 -19.11 13.41 3.39
N GLN A 246 -19.30 12.44 4.27
CA GLN A 246 -20.47 12.48 5.14
C GLN A 246 -19.97 12.63 6.58
N ASN A 247 -20.41 13.73 7.24
CA ASN A 247 -20.32 13.91 8.67
C ASN A 247 -21.22 12.86 9.33
N VAL A 248 -20.71 11.64 9.46
CA VAL A 248 -21.20 10.72 10.46
C VAL A 248 -20.34 11.00 11.68
N GLU A 249 -20.90 11.60 12.70
CA GLU A 249 -20.28 11.69 14.02
C GLU A 249 -20.00 10.27 14.49
N VAL A 250 -18.79 9.80 14.23
CA VAL A 250 -18.28 8.56 14.82
C VAL A 250 -17.95 8.90 16.25
N HIS A 251 -18.83 8.53 17.18
CA HIS A 251 -18.44 8.41 18.57
C HIS A 251 -17.35 7.33 18.66
N GLY A 252 -16.10 7.80 18.65
CA GLY A 252 -14.95 6.95 18.87
C GLY A 252 -14.99 6.39 20.28
N THR A 253 -15.23 5.12 20.43
CA THR A 253 -14.68 4.37 21.54
C THR A 253 -13.22 4.08 21.18
N GLU A 254 -12.33 4.87 21.77
CA GLU A 254 -10.91 4.56 21.85
C GLU A 254 -10.75 3.19 22.51
N ASN A 255 -9.84 2.39 21.92
CA ASN A 255 -9.30 1.17 22.50
C ASN A 255 -10.32 0.06 22.84
N ALA A 256 -10.71 -0.71 21.83
CA ALA A 256 -10.93 -2.11 22.12
C ALA A 256 -9.54 -2.77 22.22
N ASP A 257 -9.03 -2.88 23.43
CA ASP A 257 -7.89 -3.72 23.77
C ASP A 257 -8.13 -5.11 23.19
N ILE A 258 -7.19 -5.56 22.36
CA ILE A 258 -7.11 -6.96 21.97
C ILE A 258 -6.86 -7.73 23.27
N PRO A 259 -7.72 -8.65 23.71
CA PRO A 259 -7.43 -9.45 24.89
C PRO A 259 -6.21 -10.32 24.59
N GLU A 260 -5.05 -9.96 25.14
CA GLU A 260 -3.96 -10.89 25.39
C GLU A 260 -4.46 -11.87 26.46
N ASP A 261 -5.00 -12.95 26.10
CA ASP A 261 -4.94 -14.24 26.79
C ASP A 261 -6.03 -15.20 26.26
N CYS A 262 -5.74 -15.91 25.20
CA CYS A 262 -6.53 -17.10 24.86
C CYS A 262 -5.91 -18.31 25.53
N ARG A 263 -6.43 -18.68 26.69
CA ARG A 263 -6.15 -19.97 27.34
C ARG A 263 -6.71 -21.11 26.48
N PRO A 264 -6.02 -22.26 26.37
CA PRO A 264 -6.53 -23.42 25.65
C PRO A 264 -7.79 -23.96 26.36
N GLY A 265 -8.93 -23.92 25.67
CA GLY A 265 -10.16 -24.54 26.15
C GLY A 265 -11.43 -23.71 26.09
N GLN A 266 -11.43 -22.47 25.61
CA GLN A 266 -12.67 -21.73 25.35
C GLN A 266 -13.18 -21.97 23.93
N GLU A 267 -14.45 -22.45 23.81
CA GLU A 267 -15.21 -22.48 22.56
C GLU A 267 -15.31 -21.04 22.02
N LEU A 268 -14.70 -20.80 20.86
CA LEU A 268 -14.69 -19.50 20.22
C LEU A 268 -15.93 -19.35 19.35
N ILE A 269 -16.77 -18.45 19.79
CA ILE A 269 -17.99 -18.03 19.09
C ILE A 269 -17.59 -17.13 17.93
N LEU A 270 -18.08 -17.44 16.72
CA LEU A 270 -18.06 -16.49 15.59
C LEU A 270 -18.67 -15.17 16.07
N GLN A 271 -17.92 -14.09 15.95
CA GLN A 271 -18.48 -12.78 16.29
C GLN A 271 -19.63 -12.48 15.32
N PRO A 272 -20.78 -11.97 15.80
CA PRO A 272 -21.87 -11.59 14.93
C PRO A 272 -21.41 -10.52 13.93
N PHE A 273 -22.14 -10.39 12.83
CA PHE A 273 -21.90 -9.33 11.84
C PHE A 273 -21.74 -7.96 12.53
N ASN A 274 -20.61 -7.33 12.27
CA ASN A 274 -20.29 -6.04 12.85
C ASN A 274 -20.82 -4.93 11.93
N ALA A 275 -22.05 -4.49 12.18
CA ALA A 275 -22.67 -3.40 11.43
C ALA A 275 -21.99 -2.05 11.69
N ASP A 276 -21.40 -1.87 12.89
CA ASP A 276 -20.68 -0.66 13.30
C ASP A 276 -19.19 -0.69 12.93
N GLY A 277 -18.76 -1.71 12.19
CA GLY A 277 -17.41 -1.76 11.61
C GLY A 277 -17.15 -0.51 10.79
N ARG A 278 -15.90 0.02 10.84
CA ARG A 278 -15.50 1.19 10.05
C ARG A 278 -15.91 0.99 8.59
N ALA A 279 -17.01 1.64 8.21
CA ALA A 279 -17.55 1.59 6.87
C ALA A 279 -17.32 2.94 6.19
N PHE A 280 -16.93 2.94 4.92
CA PHE A 280 -16.80 4.13 4.09
C PHE A 280 -17.37 3.88 2.70
N GLY A 281 -17.60 4.92 1.92
CA GLY A 281 -18.14 4.87 0.56
C GLY A 281 -19.07 6.05 0.29
N GLU A 282 -19.72 6.04 -0.89
CA GLU A 282 -20.65 7.10 -1.30
C GLU A 282 -22.00 7.07 -0.52
N GLY A 283 -22.20 6.12 0.39
CA GLY A 283 -23.42 6.01 1.21
C GLY A 283 -24.67 5.58 0.44
N GLY A 284 -24.52 4.93 -0.73
CA GLY A 284 -25.64 4.50 -1.56
C GLY A 284 -26.22 3.14 -1.19
N ALA A 285 -25.61 2.42 -0.27
CA ALA A 285 -26.07 1.10 0.18
C ALA A 285 -25.77 0.86 1.66
N VAL A 286 -26.44 -0.12 2.26
CA VAL A 286 -26.17 -0.63 3.62
C VAL A 286 -26.07 -2.15 3.59
N ILE A 287 -25.11 -2.72 4.32
CA ILE A 287 -25.00 -4.16 4.51
C ILE A 287 -25.92 -4.54 5.66
N GLU A 288 -26.93 -5.39 5.38
CA GLU A 288 -27.94 -5.80 6.36
C GLU A 288 -27.50 -7.03 7.15
N SER A 289 -26.92 -8.03 6.48
CA SER A 289 -26.43 -9.24 7.12
C SER A 289 -25.28 -9.88 6.38
N VAL A 290 -24.45 -10.57 7.14
CA VAL A 290 -23.35 -11.40 6.64
C VAL A 290 -23.40 -12.73 7.38
N GLU A 291 -23.53 -13.81 6.64
CA GLU A 291 -23.59 -15.16 7.18
C GLU A 291 -22.47 -16.01 6.61
N PHE A 292 -21.67 -16.61 7.49
CA PHE A 292 -20.60 -17.51 7.10
C PHE A 292 -20.95 -18.92 7.61
N LEU A 293 -21.32 -19.79 6.68
CA LEU A 293 -21.95 -21.06 6.94
C LEU A 293 -21.10 -22.23 6.40
N THR A 294 -21.29 -23.40 6.95
CA THR A 294 -20.80 -24.65 6.35
C THR A 294 -21.51 -24.91 5.03
N GLY A 295 -21.01 -25.86 4.22
CA GLY A 295 -21.68 -26.30 2.99
C GLY A 295 -23.11 -26.82 3.23
N ASP A 296 -23.40 -27.31 4.44
CA ASP A 296 -24.71 -27.82 4.87
C ASP A 296 -25.63 -26.73 5.43
N GLY A 297 -25.15 -25.47 5.51
CA GLY A 297 -25.93 -24.32 5.97
C GLY A 297 -25.92 -24.09 7.49
N ALA A 298 -25.11 -24.80 8.26
CA ALA A 298 -24.92 -24.53 9.68
C ALA A 298 -23.93 -23.38 9.92
N PRO A 299 -24.08 -22.54 10.96
CA PRO A 299 -23.12 -21.52 11.31
C PRO A 299 -21.73 -22.11 11.54
N LEU A 300 -20.74 -21.49 10.96
CA LEU A 300 -19.35 -21.94 11.02
C LEU A 300 -18.73 -21.45 12.34
N GLN A 301 -18.44 -22.36 13.26
CA GLN A 301 -17.91 -22.01 14.59
C GLN A 301 -16.37 -22.04 14.63
N THR A 302 -15.78 -23.04 14.00
CA THR A 302 -14.31 -23.18 13.93
C THR A 302 -13.93 -23.74 12.57
N VAL A 303 -12.85 -23.25 12.00
CA VAL A 303 -12.37 -23.64 10.67
C VAL A 303 -11.01 -24.30 10.77
N ARG A 304 -10.82 -25.41 10.07
CA ARG A 304 -9.53 -26.11 9.97
C ARG A 304 -8.85 -25.90 8.61
N GLY A 305 -9.64 -25.48 7.61
CA GLY A 305 -9.23 -25.35 6.21
C GLY A 305 -9.49 -26.60 5.39
N GLY A 306 -9.98 -26.42 4.19
CA GLY A 306 -10.44 -27.47 3.28
C GLY A 306 -11.93 -27.73 3.34
N GLU A 307 -12.66 -27.05 4.22
CA GLU A 307 -14.13 -27.15 4.31
C GLU A 307 -14.81 -26.44 3.14
N SER A 308 -15.93 -27.00 2.68
CA SER A 308 -16.86 -26.28 1.81
C SER A 308 -17.63 -25.26 2.65
N VAL A 309 -17.55 -24.00 2.27
CA VAL A 309 -18.17 -22.89 2.99
C VAL A 309 -19.08 -22.08 2.08
N ARG A 310 -20.04 -21.42 2.70
CA ARG A 310 -21.00 -20.53 2.07
C ARG A 310 -20.94 -19.18 2.78
N LEU A 311 -20.58 -18.13 2.04
CA LEU A 311 -20.65 -16.75 2.50
C LEU A 311 -21.85 -16.08 1.84
N ALA A 312 -22.88 -15.75 2.61
CA ALA A 312 -24.07 -15.06 2.15
C ALA A 312 -24.05 -13.62 2.66
N ILE A 313 -24.18 -12.66 1.76
CA ILE A 313 -24.11 -11.23 2.04
C ILE A 313 -25.38 -10.60 1.52
N ARG A 314 -26.08 -9.86 2.36
CA ARG A 314 -27.31 -9.16 2.04
C ARG A 314 -27.12 -7.66 2.21
N ALA A 315 -27.46 -6.90 1.17
CA ALA A 315 -27.32 -5.46 1.16
C ALA A 315 -28.55 -4.79 0.58
N ARG A 316 -28.91 -3.62 1.12
CA ARG A 316 -30.03 -2.80 0.67
C ARG A 316 -29.51 -1.49 0.06
N ALA A 317 -30.13 -1.10 -1.04
CA ALA A 317 -29.86 0.17 -1.69
C ALA A 317 -30.60 1.31 -0.96
N LEU A 318 -29.89 2.38 -0.66
CA LEU A 318 -30.47 3.61 -0.08
C LEU A 318 -30.83 4.63 -1.16
N ARG A 319 -30.43 4.37 -2.42
CA ARG A 319 -30.76 5.13 -3.64
C ARG A 319 -30.70 4.15 -4.83
N PRO A 320 -31.27 4.51 -5.99
CA PRO A 320 -31.16 3.63 -7.16
C PRO A 320 -29.70 3.38 -7.54
N LEU A 321 -29.34 2.10 -7.70
CA LEU A 321 -27.97 1.66 -8.04
C LEU A 321 -27.94 1.03 -9.42
N THR A 322 -26.99 1.43 -10.26
CA THR A 322 -26.78 0.85 -11.59
C THR A 322 -25.64 -0.14 -11.55
N LEU A 323 -25.88 -1.35 -12.06
CA LEU A 323 -24.90 -2.46 -12.07
C LEU A 323 -24.29 -2.71 -10.67
N PRO A 324 -25.14 -2.95 -9.63
CA PRO A 324 -24.62 -3.19 -8.29
C PRO A 324 -23.92 -4.55 -8.22
N ALA A 325 -22.81 -4.61 -7.48
CA ALA A 325 -22.06 -5.82 -7.20
C ALA A 325 -21.64 -5.86 -5.74
N ILE A 326 -21.68 -7.04 -5.13
CA ILE A 326 -21.14 -7.30 -3.80
C ILE A 326 -19.85 -8.10 -3.96
N GLY A 327 -18.80 -7.67 -3.27
CA GLY A 327 -17.53 -8.37 -3.17
C GLY A 327 -17.13 -8.59 -1.72
N PHE A 328 -16.24 -9.55 -1.51
CA PHE A 328 -15.62 -9.80 -0.21
C PHE A 328 -14.11 -9.97 -0.35
N ILE A 329 -13.39 -9.71 0.74
CA ILE A 329 -11.96 -9.95 0.86
C ILE A 329 -11.66 -10.50 2.26
N VAL A 330 -10.81 -11.51 2.34
CA VAL A 330 -10.34 -12.08 3.59
C VAL A 330 -8.96 -11.53 3.91
N HIS A 331 -8.81 -11.03 5.13
CA HIS A 331 -7.56 -10.48 5.63
C HIS A 331 -6.94 -11.42 6.66
N ALA A 332 -5.62 -11.56 6.59
CA ALA A 332 -4.82 -12.24 7.59
C ALA A 332 -4.78 -11.47 8.93
N PRO A 333 -4.32 -12.08 10.04
CA PRO A 333 -4.17 -11.41 11.33
C PRO A 333 -3.26 -10.16 11.28
N ASP A 334 -2.28 -10.14 10.36
CA ASP A 334 -1.40 -9.00 10.11
C ASP A 334 -2.00 -7.93 9.18
N GLY A 335 -3.24 -8.13 8.72
CA GLY A 335 -3.95 -7.21 7.83
C GLY A 335 -3.68 -7.42 6.34
N GLN A 336 -2.88 -8.42 5.96
CA GLN A 336 -2.62 -8.73 4.55
C GLN A 336 -3.87 -9.31 3.87
N ASN A 337 -4.19 -8.85 2.65
CA ASN A 337 -5.23 -9.45 1.83
C ASN A 337 -4.80 -10.84 1.35
N LEU A 338 -5.60 -11.85 1.63
CA LEU A 338 -5.32 -13.23 1.25
C LEU A 338 -6.03 -13.65 -0.03
N PHE A 339 -7.35 -13.51 -0.04
CA PHE A 339 -8.20 -13.85 -1.16
C PHE A 339 -9.55 -13.15 -1.03
N GLY A 340 -10.26 -13.04 -2.13
CA GLY A 340 -11.59 -12.47 -2.20
C GLY A 340 -12.17 -12.68 -3.59
N ASP A 341 -13.42 -12.29 -3.77
CA ASP A 341 -14.09 -12.32 -5.06
C ASP A 341 -15.20 -11.28 -5.10
N THR A 342 -15.69 -10.98 -6.31
CA THR A 342 -16.79 -10.05 -6.54
C THR A 342 -17.84 -10.71 -7.42
N GLY A 343 -19.11 -10.58 -7.04
CA GLY A 343 -20.23 -11.03 -7.86
C GLY A 343 -20.27 -10.28 -9.20
N ALA A 344 -20.71 -10.97 -10.25
CA ALA A 344 -20.77 -10.38 -11.60
C ALA A 344 -21.75 -9.18 -11.61
N PRO A 345 -21.30 -7.96 -11.98
CA PRO A 345 -22.16 -6.76 -11.94
C PRO A 345 -23.32 -6.79 -12.94
N ASP A 346 -23.22 -7.61 -13.99
CA ASP A 346 -24.25 -7.72 -15.02
C ASP A 346 -25.48 -8.55 -14.60
N SER A 347 -25.46 -9.16 -13.40
CA SER A 347 -26.55 -10.02 -12.90
C SER A 347 -27.80 -9.24 -12.53
N ILE A 348 -27.65 -7.99 -12.06
CA ILE A 348 -28.73 -7.07 -11.74
C ILE A 348 -28.41 -5.72 -12.43
N PRO A 349 -29.07 -5.40 -13.56
CA PRO A 349 -28.78 -4.16 -14.29
C PRO A 349 -29.08 -2.89 -13.48
N GLN A 350 -30.12 -2.93 -12.66
CA GLN A 350 -30.53 -1.81 -11.82
C GLN A 350 -31.23 -2.30 -10.57
N LEU A 351 -30.86 -1.78 -9.41
CA LEU A 351 -31.51 -2.00 -8.13
C LEU A 351 -32.21 -0.70 -7.72
N SER A 352 -33.52 -0.78 -7.42
CA SER A 352 -34.30 0.37 -6.98
C SER A 352 -33.92 0.83 -5.57
N GLU A 353 -34.30 2.01 -5.18
CA GLU A 353 -34.25 2.46 -3.79
C GLU A 353 -35.05 1.49 -2.90
N ASP A 354 -34.51 1.18 -1.73
CA ASP A 354 -34.96 0.13 -0.80
C ASP A 354 -34.93 -1.29 -1.37
N GLY A 355 -34.46 -1.48 -2.61
CA GLY A 355 -34.22 -2.81 -3.18
C GLY A 355 -33.12 -3.55 -2.42
N VAL A 356 -33.35 -4.84 -2.19
CA VAL A 356 -32.41 -5.71 -1.48
C VAL A 356 -31.80 -6.71 -2.45
N MET A 357 -30.48 -6.81 -2.42
CA MET A 357 -29.74 -7.85 -3.16
C MET A 357 -29.03 -8.80 -2.20
N GLU A 358 -28.97 -10.05 -2.57
CA GLU A 358 -28.22 -11.08 -1.86
C GLU A 358 -27.19 -11.70 -2.82
N THR A 359 -25.95 -11.80 -2.37
CA THR A 359 -24.88 -12.52 -3.08
C THR A 359 -24.38 -13.65 -2.22
N VAL A 360 -24.33 -14.85 -2.79
CA VAL A 360 -23.87 -16.05 -2.12
C VAL A 360 -22.66 -16.62 -2.82
N PHE A 361 -21.54 -16.67 -2.09
CA PHE A 361 -20.28 -17.24 -2.55
C PHE A 361 -20.13 -18.65 -1.96
N ASN A 362 -19.98 -19.66 -2.80
CA ASN A 362 -19.73 -21.03 -2.39
C ASN A 362 -18.33 -21.44 -2.81
N PHE A 363 -17.45 -21.71 -1.84
CA PHE A 363 -16.06 -22.04 -2.10
C PHE A 363 -15.51 -23.05 -1.09
N VAL A 364 -14.32 -23.58 -1.38
CA VAL A 364 -13.57 -24.39 -0.42
C VAL A 364 -12.60 -23.45 0.29
N LEU A 365 -12.72 -23.37 1.62
CA LEU A 365 -11.83 -22.55 2.41
C LEU A 365 -10.39 -23.08 2.29
N PRO A 366 -9.43 -22.25 1.90
CA PRO A 366 -8.04 -22.68 1.86
C PRO A 366 -7.54 -23.05 3.25
N ARG A 367 -6.47 -23.86 3.32
CA ARG A 367 -5.81 -24.12 4.60
C ARG A 367 -5.06 -22.86 5.01
N LEU A 368 -5.44 -22.28 6.14
CA LEU A 368 -4.87 -21.08 6.70
C LEU A 368 -4.07 -21.41 7.97
N ALA A 369 -3.10 -20.58 8.30
CA ALA A 369 -2.36 -20.68 9.56
C ALA A 369 -3.28 -20.36 10.76
N ASN A 370 -2.90 -20.79 11.97
CA ASN A 370 -3.66 -20.45 13.16
C ASN A 370 -3.71 -18.93 13.36
N GLY A 371 -4.89 -18.41 13.66
CA GLY A 371 -5.08 -16.97 13.88
C GLY A 371 -6.50 -16.49 13.67
N THR A 372 -6.73 -15.22 13.98
CA THR A 372 -7.99 -14.53 13.76
C THR A 372 -7.96 -13.81 12.42
N TYR A 373 -8.89 -14.15 11.55
CA TYR A 373 -9.04 -13.59 10.21
C TYR A 373 -10.27 -12.68 10.16
N SER A 374 -10.23 -11.66 9.34
CA SER A 374 -11.39 -10.79 9.13
C SER A 374 -11.87 -10.83 7.68
N ILE A 375 -13.16 -10.62 7.48
CA ILE A 375 -13.78 -10.49 6.17
C ILE A 375 -14.22 -9.05 5.98
N GLY A 376 -13.64 -8.40 4.97
CA GLY A 376 -14.10 -7.12 4.47
C GLY A 376 -15.15 -7.33 3.38
N ILE A 377 -16.16 -6.46 3.32
CA ILE A 377 -17.25 -6.53 2.35
C ILE A 377 -17.44 -5.18 1.68
N ALA A 378 -17.59 -5.20 0.37
CA ALA A 378 -17.87 -4.02 -0.43
C ALA A 378 -19.16 -4.18 -1.24
N VAL A 379 -19.94 -3.10 -1.34
CA VAL A 379 -20.97 -2.93 -2.37
C VAL A 379 -20.48 -1.86 -3.31
N SER A 380 -20.40 -2.18 -4.59
CA SER A 380 -19.95 -1.27 -5.64
C SER A 380 -21.00 -1.14 -6.75
N THR A 381 -20.85 -0.12 -7.59
CA THR A 381 -21.70 0.11 -8.78
C THR A 381 -20.84 0.44 -9.98
N GLY A 382 -21.31 0.11 -11.18
CA GLY A 382 -20.63 0.41 -12.43
C GLY A 382 -19.84 -0.79 -12.99
N LYS A 383 -19.16 -0.56 -14.12
CA LYS A 383 -18.31 -1.57 -14.78
C LYS A 383 -17.00 -1.73 -14.04
N LEU A 384 -16.34 -2.88 -14.19
CA LEU A 384 -15.08 -3.24 -13.52
C LEU A 384 -13.98 -2.15 -13.62
N ASP A 385 -13.92 -1.43 -14.73
CA ASP A 385 -12.89 -0.39 -14.96
C ASP A 385 -13.25 0.99 -14.36
N GLU A 386 -14.52 1.22 -13.98
CA GLU A 386 -15.04 2.51 -13.48
C GLU A 386 -15.99 2.30 -12.29
N HIS A 387 -15.70 1.34 -11.44
CA HIS A 387 -16.57 1.04 -10.31
C HIS A 387 -16.47 2.10 -9.20
N ARG A 388 -17.63 2.41 -8.58
CA ARG A 388 -17.73 3.30 -7.42
C ARG A 388 -18.16 2.50 -6.20
N ILE A 389 -17.48 2.72 -5.10
CA ILE A 389 -17.78 2.02 -3.84
C ILE A 389 -18.94 2.74 -3.15
N GLN A 390 -20.05 2.03 -2.97
CA GLN A 390 -21.22 2.54 -2.26
C GLN A 390 -21.10 2.37 -0.76
N ILE A 391 -20.58 1.24 -0.31
CA ILE A 391 -20.17 0.97 1.07
C ILE A 391 -19.05 -0.05 1.07
N TRP A 392 -18.07 0.15 1.96
CA TRP A 392 -17.03 -0.82 2.29
C TRP A 392 -16.94 -0.96 3.80
N ASN A 393 -17.13 -2.17 4.30
CA ASN A 393 -16.90 -2.52 5.70
C ASN A 393 -15.67 -3.42 5.80
N HIS A 394 -14.57 -2.92 6.36
CA HIS A 394 -13.30 -3.66 6.45
C HIS A 394 -13.32 -4.85 7.40
N ASN A 395 -14.20 -4.85 8.37
CA ASN A 395 -14.27 -5.86 9.43
C ASN A 395 -15.72 -6.26 9.66
N ALA A 396 -16.38 -6.66 8.58
CA ALA A 396 -17.78 -7.06 8.63
C ALA A 396 -18.00 -8.34 9.44
N LEU A 397 -17.00 -9.25 9.44
CA LEU A 397 -17.06 -10.51 10.18
C LEU A 397 -15.63 -10.97 10.52
N GLN A 398 -15.48 -11.61 11.68
CA GLN A 398 -14.23 -12.25 12.08
C GLN A 398 -14.44 -13.75 12.30
N PHE A 399 -13.44 -14.56 11.94
CA PHE A 399 -13.42 -15.99 12.20
C PHE A 399 -12.03 -16.45 12.65
N GLN A 400 -11.99 -17.52 13.41
CA GLN A 400 -10.74 -18.08 13.89
C GLN A 400 -10.41 -19.40 13.19
N VAL A 401 -9.14 -19.53 12.83
CA VAL A 401 -8.59 -20.75 12.25
C VAL A 401 -7.77 -21.48 13.31
N GLN A 402 -8.11 -22.77 13.52
CA GLN A 402 -7.35 -23.70 14.34
C GLN A 402 -6.95 -24.91 13.47
N SER A 403 -5.81 -24.77 12.80
CA SER A 403 -5.21 -25.81 11.98
C SER A 403 -4.24 -26.62 12.84
N GLY A 404 -4.36 -27.93 12.85
CA GLY A 404 -3.39 -28.81 13.54
C GLY A 404 -2.05 -28.95 12.84
N LEU A 405 -1.78 -28.23 11.74
CA LEU A 405 -0.57 -28.31 10.94
C LEU A 405 0.16 -26.97 10.93
N PRO A 406 1.50 -26.96 11.10
CA PRO A 406 2.30 -25.77 10.89
C PRO A 406 2.32 -25.44 9.39
N LEU A 407 1.53 -24.45 8.96
CA LEU A 407 1.54 -23.95 7.59
C LEU A 407 2.51 -22.78 7.50
N GLN A 408 3.45 -22.84 6.57
CA GLN A 408 4.32 -21.74 6.20
C GLN A 408 3.93 -21.28 4.79
N GLY A 409 3.51 -20.03 4.65
CA GLY A 409 3.26 -19.41 3.35
C GLY A 409 1.82 -18.93 3.13
N VAL A 410 1.66 -18.05 2.15
CA VAL A 410 0.39 -17.46 1.72
C VAL A 410 -0.19 -18.32 0.60
N LEU A 411 -1.47 -18.71 0.70
CA LEU A 411 -2.19 -19.41 -0.36
C LEU A 411 -2.67 -18.41 -1.40
N ILE A 412 -2.44 -18.71 -2.66
CA ILE A 412 -2.87 -17.90 -3.81
C ILE A 412 -3.91 -18.71 -4.59
N GLY A 413 -5.08 -18.11 -4.76
CA GLY A 413 -6.17 -18.63 -5.58
C GLY A 413 -7.23 -19.43 -4.82
N LEU A 414 -8.46 -18.97 -4.96
CA LEU A 414 -9.65 -19.61 -4.38
C LEU A 414 -10.46 -20.27 -5.49
N PRO A 415 -10.57 -21.60 -5.54
CA PRO A 415 -11.44 -22.25 -6.52
C PRO A 415 -12.91 -22.02 -6.14
N MET A 416 -13.51 -20.99 -6.72
CA MET A 416 -14.92 -20.69 -6.54
C MET A 416 -15.77 -21.79 -7.20
N ARG A 417 -16.70 -22.40 -6.46
CA ARG A 417 -17.63 -23.40 -7.00
C ARG A 417 -18.83 -22.79 -7.69
N SER A 418 -19.42 -21.76 -7.07
CA SER A 418 -20.52 -20.99 -7.66
C SER A 418 -20.68 -19.63 -6.98
N ILE A 419 -21.19 -18.66 -7.74
CA ILE A 419 -21.66 -17.36 -7.24
C ILE A 419 -23.12 -17.26 -7.64
N THR A 420 -24.01 -17.01 -6.68
CA THR A 420 -25.44 -16.83 -6.94
C THR A 420 -25.84 -15.45 -6.49
N ILE A 421 -26.48 -14.70 -7.38
CA ILE A 421 -26.97 -13.34 -7.12
C ILE A 421 -28.45 -13.32 -7.41
N ARG A 422 -29.24 -12.77 -6.49
CA ARG A 422 -30.69 -12.62 -6.65
C ARG A 422 -31.19 -11.33 -6.02
N GLU A 423 -32.21 -10.77 -6.60
CA GLU A 423 -33.03 -9.73 -5.99
C GLU A 423 -33.97 -10.36 -4.97
N CYS A 424 -34.01 -9.81 -3.76
CA CYS A 424 -34.92 -10.26 -2.73
C CYS A 424 -36.19 -9.42 -2.78
N LYS A 425 -37.33 -10.09 -2.94
CA LYS A 425 -38.67 -9.48 -2.92
C LYS A 425 -39.17 -9.29 -1.51
#